data_2187461922fa4b8eb5215c3dd53a33bf
#
_entry.id   2187461922fa4b8eb5215c3dd53a33bf
#
_cell.length_a   1.000
_cell.length_b   1.000
_cell.length_c   1.000
_cell.angle_alpha   90.00
_cell.angle_beta   90.00
_cell.angle_gamma   90.00
#
_symmetry.space_group_name_H-M   'P 1'
#
loop_
_entity.id
_entity.type
_entity.pdbx_description
1 polymer ?
#
loop_
_entity_poly.entity_id
_entity_poly.type
_entity_poly.pdbx_seq_one_letter_code
_entity_poly.pdbx_strand_id
1 'polypeptide(L)'
;NRRMNGISTMLETESKSNFIDGIQSLGIGVAILLLFIVKKDGMFGFLHYTGDFFITLCIVIFSIKEPFEILKQGFNELTGGIVIDENIRKEIIDIADRDFSGLLNKKKYEVYKVGMHIKLDVMISDKLNEEKIAKIIELKENVKKEIRKKYQSVEINCIL
;
A
#
# COMPACT_ATOMS: atom_id res chain seq x y z
N ASN A 1 -0.16 -0.09 -18.89
CA ASN A 1 0.24 0.33 -17.53
C ASN A 1 -0.67 1.39 -16.87
N ARG A 2 -1.46 2.18 -17.63
CA ARG A 2 -2.42 3.15 -17.05
C ARG A 2 -3.69 2.52 -16.45
N ARG A 3 -3.97 1.24 -16.70
CA ARG A 3 -5.18 0.53 -16.20
C ARG A 3 -5.03 -0.10 -14.83
N MET A 4 -3.85 -0.05 -14.22
CA MET A 4 -3.57 -0.64 -12.89
C MET A 4 -3.28 0.44 -11.83
N ASN A 5 -3.90 1.60 -11.95
CA ASN A 5 -3.67 2.75 -11.05
C ASN A 5 -3.70 2.34 -9.58
N GLY A 6 -2.50 2.30 -8.97
CA GLY A 6 -2.33 2.20 -7.52
C GLY A 6 -2.67 0.86 -6.85
N ILE A 7 -3.10 -0.16 -7.61
CA ILE A 7 -3.46 -1.46 -7.01
C ILE A 7 -2.26 -2.39 -6.89
N SER A 8 -1.27 -2.27 -7.76
CA SER A 8 -0.06 -3.07 -7.68
C SER A 8 0.92 -2.46 -6.68
N THR A 9 0.69 -2.73 -5.41
CA THR A 9 1.63 -2.44 -4.30
C THR A 9 3.01 -2.98 -4.61
N MET A 10 3.09 -4.12 -5.29
CA MET A 10 4.34 -4.75 -5.65
C MET A 10 5.17 -3.89 -6.62
N LEU A 11 4.56 -3.36 -7.68
CA LEU A 11 5.25 -2.48 -8.63
C LEU A 11 5.64 -1.14 -8.02
N GLU A 12 4.82 -0.59 -7.14
CA GLU A 12 5.13 0.65 -6.43
C GLU A 12 6.27 0.44 -5.45
N THR A 13 6.25 -0.67 -4.71
CA THR A 13 7.31 -1.04 -3.78
C THR A 13 8.62 -1.27 -4.52
N GLU A 14 8.61 -2.02 -5.62
CA GLU A 14 9.78 -2.27 -6.45
C GLU A 14 10.37 -0.98 -7.04
N SER A 15 9.53 -0.07 -7.49
CA SER A 15 9.97 1.24 -7.99
C SER A 15 10.64 2.09 -6.91
N LYS A 16 10.09 2.10 -5.69
CA LYS A 16 10.69 2.79 -4.54
C LYS A 16 12.00 2.14 -4.12
N SER A 17 12.05 0.81 -4.07
CA SER A 17 13.25 0.04 -3.74
C SER A 17 14.39 0.39 -4.69
N ASN A 18 14.17 0.29 -5.99
CA ASN A 18 15.17 0.63 -7.00
C ASN A 18 15.67 2.08 -6.91
N PHE A 19 14.80 3.01 -6.56
CA PHE A 19 15.18 4.41 -6.34
C PHE A 19 16.07 4.58 -5.11
N ILE A 20 15.73 3.92 -4.00
CA ILE A 20 16.51 3.93 -2.75
C ILE A 20 17.88 3.30 -2.99
N ASP A 21 17.95 2.17 -3.68
CA ASP A 21 19.19 1.49 -4.04
C ASP A 21 20.10 2.38 -4.90
N GLY A 22 19.50 3.13 -5.83
CA GLY A 22 20.22 4.13 -6.63
C GLY A 22 20.83 5.24 -5.77
N ILE A 23 20.08 5.78 -4.82
CA ILE A 23 20.58 6.81 -3.90
C ILE A 23 21.68 6.24 -2.98
N GLN A 24 21.50 5.02 -2.47
CA GLN A 24 22.50 4.35 -1.65
C GLN A 24 23.81 4.12 -2.41
N SER A 25 23.73 3.63 -3.63
CA SER A 25 24.90 3.40 -4.50
C SER A 25 25.65 4.70 -4.77
N LEU A 26 24.93 5.81 -5.02
CA LEU A 26 25.52 7.13 -5.19
C LEU A 26 26.18 7.61 -3.91
N GLY A 27 25.54 7.42 -2.74
CA GLY A 27 26.09 7.76 -1.42
C GLY A 27 27.38 7.01 -1.12
N ILE A 28 27.44 5.70 -1.42
CA ILE A 28 28.65 4.88 -1.28
C ILE A 28 29.75 5.41 -2.19
N GLY A 29 29.45 5.70 -3.44
CA GLY A 29 30.41 6.26 -4.39
C GLY A 29 31.04 7.56 -3.89
N VAL A 30 30.21 8.48 -3.38
CA VAL A 30 30.69 9.74 -2.78
C VAL A 30 31.55 9.47 -1.54
N ALA A 31 31.15 8.55 -0.66
CA ALA A 31 31.92 8.22 0.54
C ALA A 31 33.31 7.65 0.20
N ILE A 32 33.38 6.77 -0.79
CA ILE A 32 34.67 6.24 -1.29
C ILE A 32 35.54 7.34 -1.86
N LEU A 33 34.98 8.25 -2.67
CA LEU A 33 35.73 9.38 -3.21
C LEU A 33 36.28 10.28 -2.12
N LEU A 34 35.50 10.53 -1.06
CA LEU A 34 35.95 11.31 0.10
C LEU A 34 37.11 10.60 0.82
N LEU A 35 37.10 9.29 0.96
CA LEU A 35 38.20 8.53 1.56
C LEU A 35 39.52 8.67 0.75
N PHE A 36 39.44 8.78 -0.56
CA PHE A 36 40.61 9.02 -1.41
C PHE A 36 41.27 10.39 -1.15
N ILE A 37 40.48 11.37 -0.73
CA ILE A 37 40.96 12.75 -0.47
C ILE A 37 41.59 12.84 0.94
N VAL A 38 41.20 11.98 1.86
CA VAL A 38 41.72 11.97 3.22
C VAL A 38 43.17 11.46 3.23
N LYS A 39 44.13 12.29 3.73
CA LYS A 39 45.55 11.90 3.88
C LYS A 39 45.72 10.91 5.03
N LYS A 40 46.51 9.84 4.80
CA LYS A 40 46.77 8.79 5.78
C LYS A 40 47.43 9.30 7.07
N ASP A 41 48.25 10.33 6.93
CA ASP A 41 49.00 10.92 8.05
C ASP A 41 48.25 12.08 8.74
N GLY A 42 47.02 12.32 8.41
CA GLY A 42 46.19 13.37 8.98
C GLY A 42 45.37 12.93 10.17
N MET A 43 44.71 13.88 10.83
CA MET A 43 43.83 13.66 11.99
C MET A 43 42.72 12.62 11.71
N PHE A 44 42.36 12.41 10.46
CA PHE A 44 41.34 11.44 9.99
C PHE A 44 41.96 10.19 9.36
N GLY A 45 43.28 9.94 9.54
CA GLY A 45 43.98 8.77 9.00
C GLY A 45 43.41 7.43 9.46
N PHE A 46 42.76 7.39 10.64
CA PHE A 46 42.09 6.20 11.15
C PHE A 46 40.92 5.76 10.25
N LEU A 47 40.29 6.68 9.49
CA LEU A 47 39.22 6.37 8.54
C LEU A 47 39.69 5.44 7.43
N HIS A 48 40.96 5.43 7.06
CA HIS A 48 41.50 4.48 6.10
C HIS A 48 41.39 3.02 6.55
N TYR A 49 41.41 2.80 7.87
CA TYR A 49 41.38 1.46 8.49
C TYR A 49 39.97 1.07 8.93
N THR A 50 39.17 2.07 9.32
CA THR A 50 37.81 1.84 9.87
C THR A 50 36.69 2.39 9.01
N GLY A 51 37.03 3.10 7.93
CA GLY A 51 36.03 3.76 7.07
C GLY A 51 35.06 2.79 6.43
N ASP A 52 35.53 1.62 6.01
CA ASP A 52 34.69 0.55 5.46
C ASP A 52 33.64 0.08 6.49
N PHE A 53 34.05 -0.08 7.74
CA PHE A 53 33.12 -0.43 8.83
C PHE A 53 32.04 0.63 9.01
N PHE A 54 32.40 1.93 9.03
CA PHE A 54 31.43 3.01 9.21
C PHE A 54 30.50 3.14 8.02
N ILE A 55 31.01 3.00 6.79
CA ILE A 55 30.19 3.02 5.58
C ILE A 55 29.21 1.86 5.60
N THR A 56 29.67 0.65 5.89
CA THR A 56 28.84 -0.54 5.95
C THR A 56 27.77 -0.41 7.04
N LEU A 57 28.15 0.10 8.23
CA LEU A 57 27.20 0.34 9.32
C LEU A 57 26.10 1.32 8.92
N CYS A 58 26.46 2.42 8.28
CA CYS A 58 25.47 3.38 7.76
C CYS A 58 24.53 2.74 6.74
N ILE A 59 25.07 1.98 5.78
CA ILE A 59 24.27 1.28 4.77
C ILE A 59 23.26 0.34 5.43
N VAL A 60 23.71 -0.48 6.40
CA VAL A 60 22.84 -1.42 7.11
C VAL A 60 21.71 -0.69 7.82
N ILE A 61 22.03 0.42 8.54
CA ILE A 61 21.00 1.19 9.25
C ILE A 61 19.96 1.77 8.30
N PHE A 62 20.38 2.30 7.15
CA PHE A 62 19.46 2.86 6.17
C PHE A 62 18.67 1.78 5.42
N SER A 63 19.30 0.65 5.10
CA SER A 63 18.66 -0.44 4.33
C SER A 63 17.69 -1.27 5.15
N ILE A 64 17.84 -1.36 6.48
CA ILE A 64 17.03 -2.24 7.32
C ILE A 64 15.55 -1.82 7.36
N LYS A 65 15.27 -0.55 7.16
CA LYS A 65 13.92 0.00 7.20
C LYS A 65 13.03 -0.56 6.09
N GLU A 66 13.58 -0.70 4.89
CA GLU A 66 12.85 -1.12 3.70
C GLU A 66 12.30 -2.56 3.79
N PRO A 67 13.11 -3.59 4.14
CA PRO A 67 12.60 -4.94 4.37
C PRO A 67 11.47 -5.00 5.42
N PHE A 68 11.56 -4.18 6.47
CA PHE A 68 10.52 -4.11 7.49
C PHE A 68 9.22 -3.50 6.96
N GLU A 69 9.29 -2.46 6.13
CA GLU A 69 8.09 -1.88 5.49
C GLU A 69 7.42 -2.87 4.54
N ILE A 70 8.21 -3.58 3.72
CA ILE A 70 7.71 -4.62 2.83
C ILE A 70 7.05 -5.76 3.61
N LEU A 71 7.72 -6.24 4.67
CA LEU A 71 7.18 -7.30 5.52
C LEU A 71 5.85 -6.89 6.17
N LYS A 72 5.79 -5.67 6.72
CA LYS A 72 4.56 -5.12 7.31
C LYS A 72 3.44 -5.02 6.30
N GLN A 73 3.75 -4.56 5.08
CA GLN A 73 2.78 -4.44 4.00
C GLN A 73 2.27 -5.81 3.55
N GLY A 74 3.17 -6.77 3.33
CA GLY A 74 2.80 -8.14 2.99
C GLY A 74 1.97 -8.81 4.09
N PHE A 75 2.31 -8.59 5.34
CA PHE A 75 1.53 -9.11 6.47
C PHE A 75 0.12 -8.52 6.52
N ASN A 76 -0.02 -7.21 6.32
CA ASN A 76 -1.33 -6.55 6.24
C ASN A 76 -2.17 -7.08 5.07
N GLU A 77 -1.56 -7.32 3.92
CA GLU A 77 -2.28 -7.90 2.78
C GLU A 77 -2.74 -9.34 3.05
N LEU A 78 -1.91 -10.16 3.70
CA LEU A 78 -2.25 -11.54 4.07
C LEU A 78 -3.36 -11.63 5.12
N THR A 79 -3.38 -10.69 6.05
CA THR A 79 -4.39 -10.66 7.12
C THR A 79 -5.69 -9.96 6.71
N GLY A 80 -5.82 -9.57 5.44
CA GLY A 80 -7.00 -8.83 4.95
C GLY A 80 -7.07 -7.40 5.50
N GLY A 81 -5.92 -6.72 5.54
CA GLY A 81 -5.82 -5.36 6.07
C GLY A 81 -6.63 -4.34 5.27
N ILE A 82 -7.11 -3.32 5.98
CA ILE A 82 -7.86 -2.20 5.41
C ILE A 82 -6.99 -1.48 4.35
N VAL A 83 -7.60 -1.02 3.27
CA VAL A 83 -6.92 -0.23 2.23
C VAL A 83 -6.30 1.02 2.85
N ILE A 84 -4.98 1.15 2.72
CA ILE A 84 -4.22 2.26 3.29
C ILE A 84 -4.31 3.51 2.41
N ASP A 85 -4.51 3.34 1.07
CA ASP A 85 -4.70 4.48 0.17
C ASP A 85 -6.09 5.09 0.36
N GLU A 86 -6.12 6.22 1.06
CA GLU A 86 -7.35 6.96 1.37
C GLU A 86 -8.11 7.43 0.13
N ASN A 87 -7.45 7.65 -1.00
CA ASN A 87 -8.12 8.07 -2.23
C ASN A 87 -8.90 6.91 -2.83
N ILE A 88 -8.28 5.73 -2.89
CA ILE A 88 -8.94 4.50 -3.37
C ILE A 88 -10.11 4.14 -2.46
N ARG A 89 -9.89 4.21 -1.14
CA ARG A 89 -10.91 3.92 -0.14
C ARG A 89 -12.11 4.86 -0.29
N LYS A 90 -11.88 6.17 -0.35
CA LYS A 90 -12.94 7.17 -0.52
C LYS A 90 -13.70 6.94 -1.82
N GLU A 91 -13.02 6.76 -2.93
CA GLU A 91 -13.66 6.52 -4.22
C GLU A 91 -14.59 5.30 -4.20
N ILE A 92 -14.14 4.18 -3.61
CA ILE A 92 -14.96 2.97 -3.50
C ILE A 92 -16.18 3.19 -2.60
N ILE A 93 -15.99 3.87 -1.47
CA ILE A 93 -17.05 4.22 -0.55
C ILE A 93 -18.06 5.16 -1.21
N ASP A 94 -17.59 6.18 -1.95
CA ASP A 94 -18.48 7.13 -2.64
C ASP A 94 -19.34 6.46 -3.71
N ILE A 95 -18.77 5.50 -4.45
CA ILE A 95 -19.51 4.69 -5.41
C ILE A 95 -20.59 3.87 -4.68
N ALA A 96 -20.23 3.19 -3.61
CA ALA A 96 -21.15 2.36 -2.85
C ALA A 96 -22.22 3.21 -2.15
N ASP A 97 -21.84 4.32 -1.55
CA ASP A 97 -22.76 5.17 -0.78
C ASP A 97 -23.80 5.81 -1.68
N ARG A 98 -23.45 6.20 -2.90
CA ARG A 98 -24.40 6.74 -3.87
C ARG A 98 -25.58 5.79 -4.14
N ASP A 99 -25.30 4.50 -4.27
CA ASP A 99 -26.34 3.51 -4.58
C ASP A 99 -27.07 3.02 -3.32
N PHE A 100 -26.37 2.86 -2.19
CA PHE A 100 -26.97 2.34 -0.96
C PHE A 100 -27.61 3.41 -0.07
N SER A 101 -27.31 4.71 -0.22
CA SER A 101 -27.79 5.76 0.67
C SER A 101 -29.32 5.95 0.63
N GLY A 102 -29.94 5.67 -0.50
CA GLY A 102 -31.41 5.74 -0.64
C GLY A 102 -32.16 4.59 0.04
N LEU A 103 -31.48 3.49 0.37
CA LEU A 103 -32.12 2.29 0.93
C LEU A 103 -31.74 2.00 2.39
N LEU A 104 -30.51 2.35 2.79
CA LEU A 104 -29.93 2.02 4.08
C LEU A 104 -29.60 3.29 4.88
N ASN A 105 -30.18 3.39 6.09
CA ASN A 105 -29.92 4.52 7.00
C ASN A 105 -28.72 4.28 7.91
N LYS A 106 -28.56 3.05 8.41
CA LYS A 106 -27.46 2.66 9.30
C LYS A 106 -26.56 1.64 8.59
N LYS A 107 -25.44 2.14 8.06
CA LYS A 107 -24.47 1.34 7.33
C LYS A 107 -23.05 1.77 7.66
N LYS A 108 -22.12 0.84 7.60
CA LYS A 108 -20.67 1.09 7.70
C LYS A 108 -19.98 0.37 6.57
N TYR A 109 -19.04 1.04 5.93
CA TYR A 109 -18.25 0.48 4.86
C TYR A 109 -16.84 0.17 5.34
N GLU A 110 -16.36 -1.04 5.03
CA GLU A 110 -14.98 -1.41 5.23
C GLU A 110 -14.40 -1.92 3.90
N VAL A 111 -13.29 -1.33 3.49
CA VAL A 111 -12.61 -1.65 2.24
C VAL A 111 -11.30 -2.33 2.56
N TYR A 112 -11.14 -3.56 2.08
CA TYR A 112 -9.95 -4.37 2.27
C TYR A 112 -9.25 -4.59 0.94
N LYS A 113 -7.93 -4.79 1.00
CA LYS A 113 -7.12 -5.19 -0.14
C LYS A 113 -6.45 -6.51 0.18
N VAL A 114 -6.63 -7.48 -0.71
CA VAL A 114 -5.97 -8.79 -0.63
C VAL A 114 -5.29 -9.02 -1.97
N GLY A 115 -4.00 -8.73 -2.07
CA GLY A 115 -3.25 -8.74 -3.32
C GLY A 115 -3.84 -7.77 -4.36
N MET A 116 -4.33 -8.29 -5.47
CA MET A 116 -4.98 -7.53 -6.56
C MET A 116 -6.50 -7.43 -6.41
N HIS A 117 -7.06 -8.04 -5.36
CA HIS A 117 -8.50 -8.06 -5.11
C HIS A 117 -8.91 -6.96 -4.14
N ILE A 118 -10.03 -6.32 -4.41
CA ILE A 118 -10.67 -5.39 -3.48
C ILE A 118 -11.91 -6.08 -2.90
N LYS A 119 -12.03 -6.05 -1.59
CA LYS A 119 -13.18 -6.53 -0.86
C LYS A 119 -13.86 -5.37 -0.16
N LEU A 120 -15.13 -5.15 -0.47
CA LEU A 120 -15.98 -4.16 0.17
C LEU A 120 -16.99 -4.88 1.07
N ASP A 121 -16.87 -4.69 2.37
CA ASP A 121 -17.84 -5.16 3.35
C ASP A 121 -18.79 -4.02 3.72
N VAL A 122 -20.07 -4.23 3.47
CA VAL A 122 -21.15 -3.31 3.82
C VAL A 122 -21.89 -3.89 5.04
N MET A 123 -21.58 -3.32 6.21
CA MET A 123 -22.25 -3.71 7.46
C MET A 123 -23.58 -2.96 7.56
N ILE A 124 -24.67 -3.70 7.67
CA ILE A 124 -26.03 -3.17 7.66
C ILE A 124 -26.63 -3.40 9.07
N SER A 125 -26.99 -2.32 9.73
CA SER A 125 -27.62 -2.36 11.06
C SER A 125 -29.11 -1.96 11.01
N ASP A 126 -29.69 -1.93 9.82
CA ASP A 126 -31.10 -1.63 9.64
C ASP A 126 -31.97 -2.89 9.75
N LYS A 127 -33.23 -2.68 10.12
CA LYS A 127 -34.23 -3.77 10.03
C LYS A 127 -34.56 -4.01 8.55
N LEU A 128 -34.30 -5.21 8.09
CA LEU A 128 -34.53 -5.63 6.72
C LEU A 128 -35.86 -6.38 6.60
N ASN A 129 -36.57 -6.13 5.49
CA ASN A 129 -37.67 -6.94 5.02
C ASN A 129 -37.29 -7.56 3.66
N GLU A 130 -38.10 -8.49 3.17
CA GLU A 130 -37.81 -9.23 1.93
C GLU A 130 -37.61 -8.29 0.73
N GLU A 131 -38.41 -7.24 0.62
CA GLU A 131 -38.30 -6.24 -0.45
C GLU A 131 -36.97 -5.48 -0.42
N LYS A 132 -36.52 -5.09 0.77
CA LYS A 132 -35.22 -4.42 0.94
C LYS A 132 -34.06 -5.35 0.60
N ILE A 133 -34.14 -6.63 0.98
CA ILE A 133 -33.14 -7.63 0.67
C ILE A 133 -32.98 -7.79 -0.84
N ALA A 134 -34.12 -7.92 -1.57
CA ALA A 134 -34.10 -8.04 -3.02
C ALA A 134 -33.41 -6.80 -3.70
N LYS A 135 -33.74 -5.60 -3.22
CA LYS A 135 -33.12 -4.35 -3.70
C LYS A 135 -31.62 -4.29 -3.38
N ILE A 136 -31.20 -4.75 -2.19
CA ILE A 136 -29.77 -4.80 -1.81
C ILE A 136 -28.99 -5.69 -2.76
N ILE A 137 -29.55 -6.85 -3.14
CA ILE A 137 -28.89 -7.77 -4.07
C ILE A 137 -28.70 -7.12 -5.45
N GLU A 138 -29.73 -6.42 -5.96
CA GLU A 138 -29.64 -5.68 -7.22
C GLU A 138 -28.59 -4.57 -7.17
N LEU A 139 -28.63 -3.74 -6.13
CA LEU A 139 -27.68 -2.64 -5.94
C LEU A 139 -26.24 -3.14 -5.79
N LYS A 140 -26.03 -4.26 -5.08
CA LYS A 140 -24.73 -4.92 -4.95
C LYS A 140 -24.14 -5.25 -6.33
N GLU A 141 -24.92 -5.82 -7.24
CA GLU A 141 -24.43 -6.13 -8.58
C GLU A 141 -24.13 -4.87 -9.41
N ASN A 142 -24.89 -3.79 -9.25
CA ASN A 142 -24.65 -2.53 -9.92
C ASN A 142 -23.35 -1.88 -9.41
N VAL A 143 -23.18 -1.76 -8.10
CA VAL A 143 -21.94 -1.26 -7.45
C VAL A 143 -20.73 -2.07 -7.90
N LYS A 144 -20.86 -3.41 -7.91
CA LYS A 144 -19.79 -4.32 -8.34
C LYS A 144 -19.41 -4.08 -9.81
N LYS A 145 -20.37 -3.89 -10.71
CA LYS A 145 -20.09 -3.57 -12.11
C LYS A 145 -19.39 -2.23 -12.25
N GLU A 146 -19.78 -1.23 -11.46
CA GLU A 146 -19.19 0.10 -11.53
C GLU A 146 -17.75 0.11 -11.04
N ILE A 147 -17.48 -0.51 -9.89
CA ILE A 147 -16.12 -0.63 -9.36
C ILE A 147 -15.23 -1.47 -10.30
N ARG A 148 -15.77 -2.52 -10.94
CA ARG A 148 -15.03 -3.35 -11.91
C ARG A 148 -14.59 -2.60 -13.18
N LYS A 149 -15.21 -1.48 -13.52
CA LYS A 149 -14.72 -0.66 -14.64
C LYS A 149 -13.31 -0.12 -14.40
N LYS A 150 -12.93 0.07 -13.14
CA LYS A 150 -11.64 0.64 -12.74
C LYS A 150 -10.71 -0.40 -12.10
N TYR A 151 -11.26 -1.35 -11.36
CA TYR A 151 -10.53 -2.35 -10.58
C TYR A 151 -10.85 -3.76 -11.09
N GLN A 152 -9.81 -4.56 -11.36
CA GLN A 152 -9.96 -5.86 -12.06
C GLN A 152 -10.78 -6.89 -11.29
N SER A 153 -10.66 -6.91 -9.97
CA SER A 153 -11.37 -7.88 -9.15
C SER A 153 -11.94 -7.24 -7.89
N VAL A 154 -13.25 -7.40 -7.74
CA VAL A 154 -14.02 -6.81 -6.63
C VAL A 154 -14.98 -7.84 -6.09
N GLU A 155 -14.94 -8.04 -4.79
CA GLU A 155 -15.91 -8.78 -4.01
C GLU A 155 -16.65 -7.81 -3.09
N ILE A 156 -17.98 -7.93 -3.05
CA ILE A 156 -18.83 -7.12 -2.16
C ILE A 156 -19.60 -8.07 -1.26
N ASN A 157 -19.50 -7.87 0.04
CA ASN A 157 -20.28 -8.61 1.02
C ASN A 157 -21.20 -7.65 1.75
N CYS A 158 -22.44 -8.08 1.94
CA CYS A 158 -23.40 -7.41 2.82
C CYS A 158 -23.51 -8.24 4.09
N ILE A 159 -23.11 -7.65 5.22
CA ILE A 159 -23.08 -8.28 6.54
C ILE A 159 -24.24 -7.68 7.33
N LEU A 160 -25.11 -8.54 7.85
CA LEU A 160 -26.34 -8.21 8.59
C LEU A 160 -26.09 -8.28 10.08
#